data_078215e68be44a1a9feef763025f93a7
#
_entry.id   078215e68be44a1a9feef763025f93a7
#
_cell.length_a   1.000
_cell.length_b   1.000
_cell.length_c   1.000
_cell.angle_alpha   90.00
_cell.angle_beta   90.00
_cell.angle_gamma   90.00
#
_symmetry.space_group_name_H-M   'P 1'
#
loop_
_entity.id
_entity.type
_entity.pdbx_description
1 polymer ?
#
loop_
_entity_poly.entity_id
_entity_poly.type
_entity_poly.pdbx_seq_one_letter_code
_entity_poly.pdbx_strand_id
1 'polypeptide(L)'
;MSHFTADTGTDHSPAPEVATSLNTPHMRRILASSFIGSAVEYYDFLLYATAAAVVFNKVFFVDLSAGWATFASFGTLAAGYAARPLGGAIFGHFGDRLGRKKMLILSMTMMGIATTAIGLLPTATAIGVLAPALLITLRVLQGIAVGGEWGGAMLIALEQAPNGKRGFAASFANMGAPAGAALATLAMSAATLLPDAQFLAWGWRIPFLFSAALVALALVIRLKVSESPLFQQFEQEADRRRLPILEVFTRHPRQLGLGILAGIAQFTMAGMVTVWAVSEAVANGADKTGVLNAKALAAAAMLVATIISARLCDRFGRKRILLAGILAGMASVVPILHLVGTGTVAGYATAVILGQAIQGFMFGPLAAFIAEMFPTRVRYTGSSIAYQASSTLGAGFTPMIAAGIMAATTGTTVLGMGWIGVLAICAIAVLLAPEGRDRDLTSIS
;
A
#
# COMPACT_ATOMS: atom_id res chain seq x y z
N MET A 1 13.86 -34.97 62.33
CA MET A 1 12.71 -34.79 61.43
C MET A 1 12.58 -33.31 61.14
N SER A 2 13.17 -32.85 60.08
CA SER A 2 13.12 -31.43 59.62
C SER A 2 12.33 -31.40 58.32
N HIS A 3 11.15 -30.75 58.37
CA HIS A 3 10.29 -30.53 57.20
C HIS A 3 10.94 -29.43 56.31
N PHE A 4 11.32 -29.83 55.12
CA PHE A 4 11.67 -28.93 54.02
C PHE A 4 10.36 -28.56 53.31
N THR A 5 9.87 -27.34 53.52
CA THR A 5 8.81 -26.75 52.70
C THR A 5 9.45 -26.15 51.46
N ALA A 6 9.17 -26.74 50.29
CA ALA A 6 9.53 -26.20 48.99
C ALA A 6 8.61 -25.01 48.69
N ASP A 7 9.17 -23.81 48.69
CA ASP A 7 8.55 -22.58 48.22
C ASP A 7 8.51 -22.59 46.69
N THR A 8 7.37 -22.97 46.08
CA THR A 8 7.12 -22.84 44.65
C THR A 8 6.72 -21.39 44.34
N GLY A 9 7.73 -20.52 44.31
CA GLY A 9 7.57 -19.17 43.78
C GLY A 9 7.16 -19.22 42.31
N THR A 10 5.85 -19.17 42.03
CA THR A 10 5.33 -18.90 40.68
C THR A 10 5.66 -17.46 40.36
N ASP A 11 6.71 -17.27 39.58
CA ASP A 11 7.06 -15.99 38.96
C ASP A 11 5.94 -15.60 37.96
N HIS A 12 4.92 -14.91 38.49
CA HIS A 12 3.90 -14.30 37.70
C HIS A 12 4.48 -13.03 37.05
N SER A 13 5.19 -13.19 35.92
CA SER A 13 5.39 -12.05 35.04
C SER A 13 4.02 -11.45 34.70
N PRO A 14 3.79 -10.14 34.96
CA PRO A 14 2.49 -9.53 34.68
C PRO A 14 2.14 -9.66 33.21
N ALA A 15 0.93 -10.13 32.94
CA ALA A 15 0.40 -10.18 31.59
C ALA A 15 0.53 -8.80 30.94
N PRO A 16 0.86 -8.72 29.64
CA PRO A 16 1.07 -7.45 28.96
C PRO A 16 -0.18 -6.58 29.10
N GLU A 17 0.01 -5.41 29.65
CA GLU A 17 -1.05 -4.44 29.96
C GLU A 17 -1.65 -3.95 28.63
N VAL A 18 -2.81 -4.49 28.23
CA VAL A 18 -3.57 -4.00 27.07
C VAL A 18 -3.95 -2.55 27.36
N ALA A 19 -3.60 -1.64 26.46
CA ALA A 19 -3.86 -0.22 26.66
C ALA A 19 -5.35 0.03 26.93
N THR A 20 -5.66 0.70 28.03
CA THR A 20 -7.06 1.05 28.40
C THR A 20 -7.61 2.19 27.55
N SER A 21 -6.74 2.94 26.85
CA SER A 21 -7.10 4.07 25.99
C SER A 21 -6.07 4.30 24.88
N LEU A 22 -6.55 4.75 23.69
CA LEU A 22 -5.67 5.21 22.60
C LEU A 22 -4.89 6.49 22.93
N ASN A 23 -5.27 7.21 23.99
CA ASN A 23 -4.67 8.49 24.38
C ASN A 23 -3.48 8.36 25.34
N THR A 24 -3.05 7.15 25.69
CA THR A 24 -1.83 6.98 26.49
C THR A 24 -0.60 7.48 25.73
N PRO A 25 0.40 8.10 26.40
CA PRO A 25 1.62 8.58 25.74
C PRO A 25 2.34 7.46 24.96
N HIS A 26 2.30 6.24 25.46
CA HIS A 26 2.87 5.06 24.81
C HIS A 26 2.15 4.76 23.50
N MET A 27 0.81 4.65 23.52
CA MET A 27 0.01 4.36 22.34
C MET A 27 0.10 5.48 21.28
N ARG A 28 0.12 6.74 21.69
CA ARG A 28 0.32 7.88 20.77
C ARG A 28 1.67 7.81 20.05
N ARG A 29 2.75 7.39 20.74
CA ARG A 29 4.07 7.18 20.09
C ARG A 29 4.04 6.05 19.08
N ILE A 30 3.38 4.93 19.39
CA ILE A 30 3.22 3.80 18.45
C ILE A 30 2.46 4.25 17.21
N LEU A 31 1.30 4.89 17.39
CA LEU A 31 0.47 5.37 16.28
C LEU A 31 1.20 6.40 15.42
N ALA A 32 1.90 7.35 16.03
CA ALA A 32 2.70 8.35 15.32
C ALA A 32 3.86 7.72 14.54
N SER A 33 4.60 6.77 15.16
CA SER A 33 5.69 6.06 14.48
C SER A 33 5.18 5.23 13.29
N SER A 34 4.04 4.54 13.45
CA SER A 34 3.41 3.80 12.37
C SER A 34 2.98 4.71 11.22
N PHE A 35 2.35 5.85 11.55
CA PHE A 35 1.93 6.85 10.56
C PHE A 35 3.11 7.43 9.77
N ILE A 36 4.15 7.93 10.48
CA ILE A 36 5.33 8.57 9.84
C ILE A 36 6.10 7.54 9.01
N GLY A 37 6.33 6.34 9.55
CA GLY A 37 7.00 5.27 8.81
C GLY A 37 6.27 4.94 7.50
N SER A 38 4.96 4.74 7.57
CA SER A 38 4.14 4.48 6.38
C SER A 38 4.12 5.68 5.43
N ALA A 39 4.08 6.92 5.93
CA ALA A 39 4.07 8.09 5.06
C ALA A 39 5.35 8.20 4.21
N VAL A 40 6.53 7.91 4.77
CA VAL A 40 7.79 7.93 4.05
C VAL A 40 7.88 6.77 3.04
N GLU A 41 7.45 5.56 3.46
CA GLU A 41 7.37 4.39 2.57
C GLU A 41 6.47 4.65 1.36
N TYR A 42 5.26 5.18 1.60
CA TYR A 42 4.32 5.50 0.54
C TYR A 42 4.77 6.69 -0.33
N TYR A 43 5.52 7.66 0.23
CA TYR A 43 6.16 8.70 -0.57
C TYR A 43 7.04 8.08 -1.66
N ASP A 44 8.00 7.26 -1.28
CA ASP A 44 8.96 6.65 -2.21
C ASP A 44 8.26 5.81 -3.27
N PHE A 45 7.29 5.02 -2.85
CA PHE A 45 6.60 4.11 -3.74
C PHE A 45 5.67 4.82 -4.73
N LEU A 46 4.92 5.82 -4.25
CA LEU A 46 3.95 6.56 -5.06
C LEU A 46 4.58 7.68 -5.89
N LEU A 47 5.76 8.16 -5.51
CA LEU A 47 6.59 9.03 -6.35
C LEU A 47 6.90 8.34 -7.68
N TYR A 48 7.32 7.07 -7.62
CA TYR A 48 7.54 6.27 -8.83
C TYR A 48 6.29 6.16 -9.69
N ALA A 49 5.14 5.85 -9.09
CA ALA A 49 3.88 5.74 -9.81
C ALA A 49 3.49 7.06 -10.51
N THR A 50 3.74 8.19 -9.85
CA THR A 50 3.51 9.52 -10.43
C THR A 50 4.48 9.79 -11.60
N ALA A 51 5.77 9.47 -11.44
CA ALA A 51 6.75 9.62 -12.50
C ALA A 51 6.46 8.69 -13.70
N ALA A 52 6.01 7.46 -13.44
CA ALA A 52 5.60 6.54 -14.49
C ALA A 52 4.44 7.10 -15.33
N ALA A 53 3.53 7.86 -14.71
CA ALA A 53 2.41 8.46 -15.42
C ALA A 53 2.77 9.69 -16.26
N VAL A 54 3.79 10.49 -15.85
CA VAL A 54 4.04 11.81 -16.46
C VAL A 54 5.43 12.02 -17.06
N VAL A 55 6.41 11.12 -16.75
CA VAL A 55 7.82 11.30 -17.13
C VAL A 55 8.40 10.10 -17.87
N PHE A 56 8.28 8.89 -17.34
CA PHE A 56 9.10 7.76 -17.79
C PHE A 56 8.81 7.33 -19.22
N ASN A 57 7.59 7.46 -19.69
CA ASN A 57 7.22 7.24 -21.08
C ASN A 57 7.98 8.16 -22.05
N LYS A 58 8.37 9.37 -21.61
CA LYS A 58 9.08 10.37 -22.44
C LYS A 58 10.59 10.32 -22.30
N VAL A 59 11.13 9.68 -21.24
CA VAL A 59 12.55 9.72 -20.89
C VAL A 59 13.22 8.36 -21.08
N PHE A 60 12.50 7.26 -20.83
CA PHE A 60 13.04 5.89 -20.91
C PHE A 60 12.50 5.08 -22.09
N PHE A 61 11.38 5.48 -22.71
CA PHE A 61 10.71 4.73 -23.77
C PHE A 61 10.47 5.58 -25.02
N VAL A 62 11.49 6.38 -25.39
CA VAL A 62 11.42 7.38 -26.48
C VAL A 62 11.19 6.80 -27.86
N ASP A 63 11.58 5.54 -28.10
CA ASP A 63 11.47 4.88 -29.42
C ASP A 63 10.11 4.23 -29.65
N LEU A 64 9.21 4.25 -28.65
CA LEU A 64 7.88 3.67 -28.74
C LEU A 64 6.83 4.75 -29.06
N SER A 65 5.73 4.33 -29.72
CA SER A 65 4.57 5.22 -29.86
C SER A 65 3.99 5.57 -28.50
N ALA A 66 3.30 6.71 -28.37
CA ALA A 66 2.85 7.27 -27.10
C ALA A 66 2.06 6.27 -26.22
N GLY A 67 1.14 5.48 -26.82
CA GLY A 67 0.38 4.46 -26.09
C GLY A 67 1.26 3.32 -25.58
N TRP A 68 2.14 2.81 -26.42
CA TRP A 68 3.05 1.72 -26.04
C TRP A 68 4.14 2.18 -25.07
N ALA A 69 4.61 3.43 -25.17
CA ALA A 69 5.52 4.03 -24.20
C ALA A 69 4.88 4.12 -22.81
N THR A 70 3.60 4.50 -22.75
CA THR A 70 2.83 4.55 -21.51
C THR A 70 2.60 3.14 -20.93
N PHE A 71 2.24 2.17 -21.79
CA PHE A 71 2.14 0.76 -21.40
C PHE A 71 3.46 0.24 -20.79
N ALA A 72 4.60 0.47 -21.45
CA ALA A 72 5.92 0.05 -20.98
C ALA A 72 6.30 0.74 -19.66
N SER A 73 6.01 2.03 -19.53
CA SER A 73 6.21 2.78 -18.29
C SER A 73 5.44 2.17 -17.11
N PHE A 74 4.16 1.84 -17.31
CA PHE A 74 3.36 1.15 -16.28
C PHE A 74 3.78 -0.31 -16.09
N GLY A 75 4.37 -0.94 -17.10
CA GLY A 75 5.00 -2.26 -16.99
C GLY A 75 6.13 -2.27 -15.95
N THR A 76 6.94 -1.20 -15.89
CA THR A 76 7.97 -1.07 -14.85
C THR A 76 7.35 -0.95 -13.44
N LEU A 77 6.23 -0.24 -13.31
CA LEU A 77 5.47 -0.16 -12.06
C LEU A 77 4.96 -1.53 -11.64
N ALA A 78 4.36 -2.28 -12.59
CA ALA A 78 3.86 -3.63 -12.36
C ALA A 78 4.97 -4.61 -11.92
N ALA A 79 6.17 -4.51 -12.49
CA ALA A 79 7.33 -5.32 -12.10
C ALA A 79 7.70 -5.11 -10.63
N GLY A 80 7.68 -3.85 -10.15
CA GLY A 80 7.91 -3.53 -8.74
C GLY A 80 6.84 -4.13 -7.81
N TYR A 81 5.58 -4.08 -8.21
CA TYR A 81 4.50 -4.71 -7.45
C TYR A 81 4.61 -6.25 -7.45
N ALA A 82 4.96 -6.86 -8.58
CA ALA A 82 5.15 -8.31 -8.68
C ALA A 82 6.29 -8.84 -7.80
N ALA A 83 7.28 -8.00 -7.50
CA ALA A 83 8.39 -8.35 -6.62
C ALA A 83 8.03 -8.32 -5.12
N ARG A 84 6.92 -7.69 -4.71
CA ARG A 84 6.54 -7.56 -3.29
C ARG A 84 6.29 -8.89 -2.57
N PRO A 85 5.57 -9.87 -3.12
CA PRO A 85 5.40 -11.16 -2.46
C PRO A 85 6.73 -11.87 -2.20
N LEU A 86 7.69 -11.75 -3.12
CA LEU A 86 9.04 -12.29 -2.95
C LEU A 86 9.77 -11.58 -1.79
N GLY A 87 9.65 -10.26 -1.71
CA GLY A 87 10.16 -9.46 -0.58
C GLY A 87 9.55 -9.91 0.74
N GLY A 88 8.23 -10.11 0.79
CA GLY A 88 7.54 -10.64 1.97
C GLY A 88 8.07 -11.99 2.43
N ALA A 89 8.35 -12.89 1.50
CA ALA A 89 8.95 -14.20 1.79
C ALA A 89 10.39 -14.07 2.31
N ILE A 90 11.24 -13.27 1.66
CA ILE A 90 12.65 -13.07 2.04
C ILE A 90 12.74 -12.40 3.42
N PHE A 91 12.11 -11.23 3.58
CA PHE A 91 12.19 -10.47 4.84
C PHE A 91 11.44 -11.16 5.99
N GLY A 92 10.36 -11.89 5.70
CA GLY A 92 9.69 -12.74 6.68
C GLY A 92 10.59 -13.83 7.21
N HIS A 93 11.24 -14.59 6.31
CA HIS A 93 12.14 -15.67 6.68
C HIS A 93 13.36 -15.19 7.49
N PHE A 94 14.03 -14.14 7.03
CA PHE A 94 15.18 -13.57 7.73
C PHE A 94 14.79 -12.76 8.97
N GLY A 95 13.60 -12.17 8.99
CA GLY A 95 13.06 -11.45 10.14
C GLY A 95 12.84 -12.34 11.34
N ASP A 96 12.36 -13.56 11.11
CA ASP A 96 12.18 -14.56 12.15
C ASP A 96 13.51 -15.15 12.67
N ARG A 97 14.63 -15.01 11.93
CA ARG A 97 15.96 -15.51 12.28
C ARG A 97 16.92 -14.45 12.83
N LEU A 98 16.92 -13.25 12.24
CA LEU A 98 17.90 -12.20 12.52
C LEU A 98 17.33 -11.02 13.33
N GLY A 99 16.01 -11.05 13.60
CA GLY A 99 15.27 -10.02 14.29
C GLY A 99 14.56 -9.03 13.34
N ARG A 100 13.30 -8.71 13.66
CA ARG A 100 12.44 -7.88 12.80
C ARG A 100 12.94 -6.45 12.65
N LYS A 101 13.49 -5.84 13.72
CA LYS A 101 14.05 -4.49 13.68
C LYS A 101 15.19 -4.36 12.68
N LYS A 102 16.11 -5.34 12.62
CA LYS A 102 17.22 -5.35 11.66
C LYS A 102 16.71 -5.44 10.23
N MET A 103 15.71 -6.28 9.98
CA MET A 103 15.10 -6.44 8.66
C MET A 103 14.34 -5.19 8.21
N LEU A 104 13.61 -4.53 9.12
CA LEU A 104 12.95 -3.26 8.82
C LEU A 104 13.94 -2.14 8.49
N ILE A 105 15.08 -2.07 9.17
CA ILE A 105 16.14 -1.10 8.85
C ILE A 105 16.75 -1.40 7.48
N LEU A 106 17.03 -2.68 7.20
CA LEU A 106 17.60 -3.11 5.93
C LEU A 106 16.66 -2.83 4.76
N SER A 107 15.36 -3.17 4.88
CA SER A 107 14.37 -2.94 3.84
C SER A 107 14.20 -1.44 3.54
N MET A 108 14.06 -0.61 4.57
CA MET A 108 13.96 0.84 4.42
C MET A 108 15.22 1.45 3.78
N THR A 109 16.42 1.00 4.18
CA THR A 109 17.67 1.45 3.59
C THR A 109 17.77 1.06 2.12
N MET A 110 17.42 -0.20 1.78
CA MET A 110 17.43 -0.69 0.41
C MET A 110 16.43 0.08 -0.46
N MET A 111 15.22 0.37 0.06
CA MET A 111 14.21 1.17 -0.63
C MET A 111 14.72 2.59 -0.92
N GLY A 112 15.28 3.27 0.09
CA GLY A 112 15.79 4.63 -0.06
C GLY A 112 16.95 4.73 -1.03
N ILE A 113 17.90 3.77 -1.01
CA ILE A 113 19.01 3.69 -1.98
C ILE A 113 18.45 3.51 -3.39
N ALA A 114 17.52 2.57 -3.59
CA ALA A 114 16.93 2.31 -4.90
C ALA A 114 16.16 3.54 -5.43
N THR A 115 15.36 4.22 -4.59
CA THR A 115 14.62 5.43 -4.97
C THR A 115 15.59 6.55 -5.37
N THR A 116 16.62 6.80 -4.58
CA THR A 116 17.64 7.81 -4.88
C THR A 116 18.39 7.48 -6.18
N ALA A 117 18.74 6.21 -6.39
CA ALA A 117 19.41 5.74 -7.60
C ALA A 117 18.55 5.94 -8.86
N ILE A 118 17.22 5.78 -8.77
CA ILE A 118 16.32 6.11 -9.89
C ILE A 118 16.45 7.58 -10.29
N GLY A 119 16.54 8.51 -9.31
CA GLY A 119 16.77 9.92 -9.58
C GLY A 119 18.11 10.23 -10.27
N LEU A 120 19.10 9.35 -10.15
CA LEU A 120 20.42 9.49 -10.75
C LEU A 120 20.57 8.77 -12.11
N LEU A 121 19.55 7.99 -12.55
CA LEU A 121 19.63 7.22 -13.78
C LEU A 121 19.82 8.13 -15.02
N PRO A 122 20.77 7.77 -15.93
CA PRO A 122 20.83 8.36 -17.25
C PRO A 122 19.57 8.03 -18.07
N THR A 123 19.24 8.90 -19.03
CA THR A 123 18.09 8.73 -19.92
C THR A 123 18.36 7.71 -21.03
N ALA A 124 17.30 7.23 -21.72
CA ALA A 124 17.46 6.35 -22.89
C ALA A 124 18.25 7.01 -24.02
N THR A 125 18.17 8.33 -24.16
CA THR A 125 18.98 9.08 -25.12
C THR A 125 20.49 9.05 -24.82
N ALA A 126 20.89 8.81 -23.56
CA ALA A 126 22.30 8.76 -23.17
C ALA A 126 22.88 7.33 -23.21
N ILE A 127 22.12 6.31 -22.78
CA ILE A 127 22.62 4.93 -22.62
C ILE A 127 21.73 3.87 -23.30
N GLY A 128 20.78 4.29 -24.16
CA GLY A 128 19.94 3.38 -24.92
C GLY A 128 19.08 2.47 -24.05
N VAL A 129 18.95 1.22 -24.45
CA VAL A 129 18.13 0.18 -23.77
C VAL A 129 18.59 -0.17 -22.35
N LEU A 130 19.80 0.22 -21.97
CA LEU A 130 20.30 0.00 -20.61
C LEU A 130 19.54 0.87 -19.58
N ALA A 131 19.03 2.04 -20.00
CA ALA A 131 18.28 2.92 -19.11
C ALA A 131 16.97 2.29 -18.58
N PRO A 132 16.05 1.78 -19.42
CA PRO A 132 14.86 1.08 -18.94
C PRO A 132 15.20 -0.23 -18.21
N ALA A 133 16.25 -0.96 -18.59
CA ALA A 133 16.68 -2.16 -17.88
C ALA A 133 17.11 -1.86 -16.43
N LEU A 134 17.90 -0.82 -16.22
CA LEU A 134 18.30 -0.37 -14.88
C LEU A 134 17.09 0.15 -14.08
N LEU A 135 16.18 0.88 -14.73
CA LEU A 135 14.94 1.35 -14.10
C LEU A 135 14.10 0.18 -13.57
N ILE A 136 13.91 -0.88 -14.37
CA ILE A 136 13.18 -2.09 -13.96
C ILE A 136 13.90 -2.78 -12.81
N THR A 137 15.23 -2.92 -12.88
CA THR A 137 16.04 -3.55 -11.84
C THR A 137 15.90 -2.83 -10.50
N LEU A 138 16.04 -1.51 -10.49
CA LEU A 138 15.85 -0.70 -9.29
C LEU A 138 14.40 -0.79 -8.76
N ARG A 139 13.42 -0.86 -9.66
CA ARG A 139 12.01 -1.01 -9.29
C ARG A 139 11.72 -2.35 -8.64
N VAL A 140 12.31 -3.43 -9.15
CA VAL A 140 12.21 -4.78 -8.54
C VAL A 140 12.84 -4.76 -7.14
N LEU A 141 14.02 -4.14 -6.96
CA LEU A 141 14.67 -3.98 -5.65
C LEU A 141 13.78 -3.19 -4.67
N GLN A 142 13.15 -2.10 -5.10
CA GLN A 142 12.16 -1.38 -4.28
C GLN A 142 10.98 -2.27 -3.90
N GLY A 143 10.44 -3.04 -4.85
CA GLY A 143 9.32 -3.95 -4.61
C GLY A 143 9.66 -5.02 -3.56
N ILE A 144 10.85 -5.63 -3.66
CA ILE A 144 11.36 -6.58 -2.66
C ILE A 144 11.46 -5.91 -1.28
N ALA A 145 12.02 -4.69 -1.21
CA ALA A 145 12.15 -3.96 0.05
C ALA A 145 10.81 -3.73 0.75
N VAL A 146 9.81 -3.20 0.03
CA VAL A 146 8.47 -2.88 0.56
C VAL A 146 7.70 -4.12 1.01
N GLY A 147 7.94 -5.29 0.39
CA GLY A 147 7.20 -6.53 0.68
C GLY A 147 7.24 -6.98 2.15
N GLY A 148 8.29 -6.60 2.90
CA GLY A 148 8.51 -7.03 4.29
C GLY A 148 7.93 -6.13 5.39
N GLU A 149 7.44 -4.92 5.09
CA GLU A 149 7.21 -3.90 6.14
C GLU A 149 5.77 -3.82 6.68
N TRP A 150 4.77 -3.94 5.81
CA TRP A 150 3.38 -3.57 6.13
C TRP A 150 2.74 -4.38 7.28
N GLY A 151 2.97 -5.70 7.31
CA GLY A 151 2.28 -6.58 8.26
C GLY A 151 2.64 -6.33 9.72
N GLY A 152 3.89 -5.99 10.01
CA GLY A 152 4.35 -5.76 11.39
C GLY A 152 3.76 -4.50 12.02
N ALA A 153 3.73 -3.39 11.30
CA ALA A 153 3.24 -2.11 11.81
C ALA A 153 1.73 -2.15 12.09
N MET A 154 0.94 -2.78 11.21
CA MET A 154 -0.51 -2.91 11.35
C MET A 154 -0.90 -3.80 12.53
N LEU A 155 -0.23 -4.96 12.69
CA LEU A 155 -0.54 -5.90 13.76
C LEU A 155 -0.20 -5.35 15.15
N ILE A 156 0.92 -4.64 15.31
CA ILE A 156 1.27 -3.98 16.57
C ILE A 156 0.18 -3.00 16.99
N ALA A 157 -0.34 -2.19 16.06
CA ALA A 157 -1.40 -1.24 16.37
C ALA A 157 -2.73 -1.95 16.69
N LEU A 158 -3.05 -3.05 16.00
CA LEU A 158 -4.26 -3.82 16.19
C LEU A 158 -4.27 -4.59 17.52
N GLU A 159 -3.16 -5.23 17.87
CA GLU A 159 -3.05 -6.08 19.07
C GLU A 159 -2.98 -5.30 20.38
N GLN A 160 -2.38 -4.09 20.36
CA GLN A 160 -2.29 -3.21 21.54
C GLN A 160 -3.51 -2.30 21.70
N ALA A 161 -4.44 -2.30 20.74
CA ALA A 161 -5.62 -1.44 20.81
C ALA A 161 -6.68 -1.99 21.78
N PRO A 162 -7.40 -1.09 22.50
CA PRO A 162 -8.55 -1.47 23.31
C PRO A 162 -9.63 -2.18 22.48
N ASN A 163 -10.37 -3.08 23.15
CA ASN A 163 -11.53 -3.72 22.52
C ASN A 163 -12.52 -2.68 21.97
N GLY A 164 -13.02 -2.91 20.75
CA GLY A 164 -13.94 -1.99 20.05
C GLY A 164 -13.26 -0.81 19.35
N LYS A 165 -11.90 -0.66 19.42
CA LYS A 165 -11.12 0.37 18.69
C LYS A 165 -10.02 -0.22 17.81
N ARG A 166 -10.03 -1.52 17.60
CA ARG A 166 -9.01 -2.28 16.86
C ARG A 166 -8.96 -1.86 15.39
N GLY A 167 -10.12 -1.70 14.74
CA GLY A 167 -10.20 -1.26 13.35
C GLY A 167 -9.63 0.15 13.15
N PHE A 168 -9.98 1.07 14.04
CA PHE A 168 -9.46 2.44 14.02
C PHE A 168 -7.95 2.48 14.29
N ALA A 169 -7.43 1.72 15.25
CA ALA A 169 -6.00 1.66 15.53
C ALA A 169 -5.19 1.06 14.36
N ALA A 170 -5.67 -0.05 13.79
CA ALA A 170 -5.04 -0.67 12.61
C ALA A 170 -5.01 0.27 11.40
N SER A 171 -6.00 1.15 11.25
CA SER A 171 -6.07 2.11 10.15
C SER A 171 -5.02 3.21 10.21
N PHE A 172 -4.33 3.44 11.34
CA PHE A 172 -3.25 4.45 11.43
C PHE A 172 -2.07 4.12 10.51
N ALA A 173 -1.72 2.86 10.36
CA ALA A 173 -0.72 2.44 9.38
C ALA A 173 -1.19 2.78 7.94
N ASN A 174 -2.49 2.63 7.66
CA ASN A 174 -3.06 2.96 6.36
C ASN A 174 -3.22 4.47 6.13
N MET A 175 -3.40 5.27 7.19
CA MET A 175 -3.51 6.74 7.08
C MET A 175 -2.21 7.42 6.65
N GLY A 176 -1.05 6.79 6.83
CA GLY A 176 0.22 7.25 6.29
C GLY A 176 0.25 7.26 4.75
N ALA A 177 -0.48 6.35 4.11
CA ALA A 177 -0.50 6.23 2.66
C ALA A 177 -0.98 7.49 1.93
N PRO A 178 -2.14 8.09 2.24
CA PRO A 178 -2.57 9.33 1.60
C PRO A 178 -1.63 10.51 1.91
N ALA A 179 -1.02 10.57 3.09
CA ALA A 179 -0.05 11.61 3.42
C ALA A 179 1.23 11.49 2.57
N GLY A 180 1.78 10.29 2.46
CA GLY A 180 2.93 10.00 1.58
C GLY A 180 2.60 10.25 0.10
N ALA A 181 1.41 9.85 -0.35
CA ALA A 181 0.91 10.11 -1.71
C ALA A 181 0.81 11.59 -2.03
N ALA A 182 0.24 12.38 -1.11
CA ALA A 182 0.13 13.82 -1.26
C ALA A 182 1.51 14.47 -1.35
N LEU A 183 2.42 14.12 -0.43
CA LEU A 183 3.77 14.66 -0.41
C LEU A 183 4.55 14.33 -1.68
N ALA A 184 4.51 13.07 -2.15
CA ALA A 184 5.15 12.63 -3.39
C ALA A 184 4.59 13.38 -4.62
N THR A 185 3.27 13.53 -4.66
CA THR A 185 2.60 14.21 -5.77
C THR A 185 2.89 15.70 -5.76
N LEU A 186 2.87 16.37 -4.61
CA LEU A 186 3.23 17.77 -4.47
C LEU A 186 4.69 18.04 -4.82
N ALA A 187 5.61 17.16 -4.41
CA ALA A 187 7.02 17.25 -4.78
C ALA A 187 7.20 17.16 -6.32
N MET A 188 6.49 16.24 -6.98
CA MET A 188 6.49 16.14 -8.43
C MET A 188 5.82 17.34 -9.09
N SER A 189 4.68 17.83 -8.55
CA SER A 189 3.98 19.03 -9.02
C SER A 189 4.88 20.27 -8.94
N ALA A 190 5.62 20.45 -7.84
CA ALA A 190 6.58 21.55 -7.73
C ALA A 190 7.68 21.48 -8.80
N ALA A 191 8.13 20.26 -9.15
CA ALA A 191 9.10 20.08 -10.23
C ALA A 191 8.51 20.43 -11.61
N THR A 192 7.20 20.25 -11.84
CA THR A 192 6.53 20.63 -13.11
C THR A 192 6.32 22.14 -13.29
N LEU A 193 6.64 22.98 -12.31
CA LEU A 193 6.72 24.43 -12.47
C LEU A 193 7.91 24.88 -13.33
N LEU A 194 8.90 24.02 -13.51
CA LEU A 194 9.99 24.24 -14.45
C LEU A 194 9.47 24.14 -15.90
N PRO A 195 10.09 24.88 -16.86
CA PRO A 195 9.81 24.68 -18.28
C PRO A 195 9.95 23.20 -18.66
N ASP A 196 9.11 22.69 -19.58
CA ASP A 196 9.07 21.26 -19.94
C ASP A 196 10.45 20.68 -20.30
N ALA A 197 11.28 21.45 -21.04
CA ALA A 197 12.63 21.04 -21.37
C ALA A 197 13.50 20.81 -20.12
N GLN A 198 13.44 21.69 -19.14
CA GLN A 198 14.19 21.56 -17.89
C GLN A 198 13.59 20.46 -17.01
N PHE A 199 12.25 20.37 -16.92
CA PHE A 199 11.56 19.32 -16.20
C PHE A 199 11.99 17.93 -16.69
N LEU A 200 11.97 17.70 -18.01
CA LEU A 200 12.33 16.40 -18.59
C LEU A 200 13.84 16.14 -18.55
N ALA A 201 14.70 17.18 -18.61
CA ALA A 201 16.15 17.01 -18.52
C ALA A 201 16.61 16.61 -17.10
N TRP A 202 16.14 17.31 -16.08
CA TRP A 202 16.63 17.12 -14.69
C TRP A 202 15.58 17.34 -13.60
N GLY A 203 14.55 18.15 -13.82
CA GLY A 203 13.59 18.57 -12.79
C GLY A 203 12.88 17.41 -12.11
N TRP A 204 12.50 16.36 -12.85
CA TRP A 204 11.84 15.17 -12.32
C TRP A 204 12.71 14.36 -11.35
N ARG A 205 14.04 14.58 -11.35
CA ARG A 205 14.98 13.89 -10.46
C ARG A 205 14.95 14.41 -9.03
N ILE A 206 14.61 15.69 -8.85
CA ILE A 206 14.63 16.36 -7.53
C ILE A 206 13.78 15.61 -6.49
N PRO A 207 12.51 15.24 -6.76
CA PRO A 207 11.71 14.49 -5.80
C PRO A 207 12.32 13.13 -5.40
N PHE A 208 13.00 12.45 -6.33
CA PHE A 208 13.71 11.18 -6.05
C PHE A 208 14.95 11.39 -5.17
N LEU A 209 15.70 12.45 -5.40
CA LEU A 209 16.87 12.79 -4.57
C LEU A 209 16.45 13.26 -3.17
N PHE A 210 15.32 13.96 -3.05
CA PHE A 210 14.73 14.35 -1.76
C PHE A 210 14.35 13.15 -0.89
N SER A 211 14.01 12.01 -1.49
CA SER A 211 13.77 10.75 -0.79
C SER A 211 14.92 10.35 0.15
N ALA A 212 16.17 10.60 -0.23
CA ALA A 212 17.33 10.31 0.63
C ALA A 212 17.22 11.00 2.00
N ALA A 213 16.77 12.25 2.03
CA ALA A 213 16.57 13.00 3.29
C ALA A 213 15.41 12.44 4.10
N LEU A 214 14.31 12.06 3.45
CA LEU A 214 13.14 11.48 4.13
C LEU A 214 13.47 10.11 4.73
N VAL A 215 14.19 9.27 3.99
CA VAL A 215 14.61 7.94 4.49
C VAL A 215 15.61 8.08 5.64
N ALA A 216 16.57 9.00 5.56
CA ALA A 216 17.48 9.29 6.67
C ALA A 216 16.72 9.72 7.93
N LEU A 217 15.70 10.59 7.81
CA LEU A 217 14.85 11.00 8.91
C LEU A 217 14.08 9.81 9.51
N ALA A 218 13.48 8.97 8.64
CA ALA A 218 12.72 7.80 9.09
C ALA A 218 13.61 6.77 9.79
N LEU A 219 14.83 6.55 9.30
CA LEU A 219 15.83 5.68 9.95
C LEU A 219 16.20 6.19 11.33
N VAL A 220 16.45 7.50 11.50
CA VAL A 220 16.74 8.09 12.81
C VAL A 220 15.59 7.89 13.80
N ILE A 221 14.34 8.06 13.36
CA ILE A 221 13.15 7.82 14.18
C ILE A 221 13.06 6.35 14.59
N ARG A 222 13.24 5.41 13.64
CA ARG A 222 13.17 3.95 13.92
C ARG A 222 14.29 3.44 14.80
N LEU A 223 15.48 3.98 14.70
CA LEU A 223 16.60 3.62 15.58
C LEU A 223 16.31 3.95 17.04
N LYS A 224 15.53 5.02 17.32
CA LYS A 224 15.15 5.47 18.67
C LYS A 224 13.93 4.75 19.26
N VAL A 225 13.16 4.00 18.47
CA VAL A 225 11.99 3.23 18.97
C VAL A 225 12.49 1.88 19.50
N SER A 226 12.20 1.58 20.77
CA SER A 226 12.47 0.27 21.36
C SER A 226 11.52 -0.79 20.79
N GLU A 227 12.02 -2.02 20.67
CA GLU A 227 11.23 -3.18 20.25
C GLU A 227 10.09 -3.46 21.26
N SER A 228 8.93 -3.94 20.76
CA SER A 228 7.78 -4.24 21.60
C SER A 228 8.10 -5.38 22.60
N PRO A 229 7.80 -5.24 23.92
CA PRO A 229 7.99 -6.31 24.90
C PRO A 229 7.24 -7.61 24.55
N LEU A 230 6.05 -7.49 23.94
CA LEU A 230 5.28 -8.63 23.44
C LEU A 230 6.05 -9.43 22.38
N PHE A 231 6.82 -8.75 21.54
CA PHE A 231 7.62 -9.37 20.51
C PHE A 231 8.76 -10.19 21.09
N GLN A 232 9.41 -9.70 22.16
CA GLN A 232 10.48 -10.40 22.87
C GLN A 232 9.97 -11.69 23.56
N GLN A 233 8.72 -11.69 24.05
CA GLN A 233 8.09 -12.89 24.62
C GLN A 233 7.74 -13.92 23.56
N PHE A 234 7.19 -13.51 22.42
CA PHE A 234 6.92 -14.41 21.28
C PHE A 234 8.18 -15.01 20.67
N GLU A 235 9.31 -14.29 20.71
CA GLU A 235 10.60 -14.80 20.23
C GLU A 235 11.13 -15.96 21.08
N GLN A 236 10.79 -16.01 22.36
CA GLN A 236 11.18 -17.08 23.28
C GLN A 236 10.28 -18.32 23.19
N GLU A 237 8.99 -18.15 22.83
CA GLU A 237 8.01 -19.25 22.77
C GLU A 237 7.82 -19.85 21.37
N ALA A 238 8.29 -19.19 20.31
CA ALA A 238 8.10 -19.65 18.94
C ALA A 238 8.86 -20.96 18.69
N ASP A 239 8.10 -22.04 18.58
CA ASP A 239 8.60 -23.32 18.08
C ASP A 239 9.13 -23.14 16.64
N ARG A 240 10.46 -23.06 16.51
CA ARG A 240 11.24 -22.66 15.32
C ARG A 240 11.09 -23.59 14.11
N ARG A 241 10.19 -24.56 14.14
CA ARG A 241 10.16 -25.70 13.20
C ARG A 241 9.06 -25.70 12.15
N ARG A 242 8.09 -24.77 12.14
CA ARG A 242 7.01 -24.77 11.15
C ARG A 242 7.09 -23.53 10.26
N LEU A 243 6.93 -23.72 8.95
CA LEU A 243 6.86 -22.67 7.95
C LEU A 243 5.40 -22.16 7.88
N PRO A 244 5.03 -21.01 8.47
CA PRO A 244 3.65 -20.49 8.47
C PRO A 244 3.10 -20.31 7.05
N ILE A 245 3.97 -20.03 6.09
CA ILE A 245 3.61 -19.87 4.67
C ILE A 245 2.95 -21.13 4.13
N LEU A 246 3.55 -22.33 4.37
CA LEU A 246 2.99 -23.58 3.87
C LEU A 246 1.62 -23.86 4.48
N GLU A 247 1.44 -23.55 5.76
CA GLU A 247 0.15 -23.71 6.43
C GLU A 247 -0.93 -22.80 5.85
N VAL A 248 -0.63 -21.56 5.53
CA VAL A 248 -1.60 -20.62 4.89
C VAL A 248 -2.08 -21.20 3.56
N PHE A 249 -1.17 -21.69 2.71
CA PHE A 249 -1.54 -22.22 1.40
C PHE A 249 -2.27 -23.57 1.47
N THR A 250 -1.94 -24.42 2.45
CA THR A 250 -2.50 -25.79 2.53
C THR A 250 -3.77 -25.88 3.36
N ARG A 251 -3.86 -25.09 4.46
CA ARG A 251 -4.99 -25.16 5.40
C ARG A 251 -5.99 -24.00 5.29
N HIS A 252 -5.54 -22.85 4.75
CA HIS A 252 -6.36 -21.63 4.65
C HIS A 252 -6.46 -21.05 3.23
N PRO A 253 -6.49 -21.86 2.14
CA PRO A 253 -6.49 -21.37 0.76
C PRO A 253 -7.74 -20.54 0.45
N ARG A 254 -8.91 -20.90 1.02
CA ARG A 254 -10.17 -20.15 0.84
C ARG A 254 -10.08 -18.76 1.46
N GLN A 255 -9.59 -18.65 2.68
CA GLN A 255 -9.41 -17.36 3.37
C GLN A 255 -8.41 -16.48 2.62
N LEU A 256 -7.31 -17.08 2.16
CA LEU A 256 -6.30 -16.38 1.36
C LEU A 256 -6.92 -15.85 0.05
N GLY A 257 -7.61 -16.68 -0.71
CA GLY A 257 -8.24 -16.28 -1.98
C GLY A 257 -9.30 -15.20 -1.80
N LEU A 258 -10.19 -15.34 -0.81
CA LEU A 258 -11.21 -14.32 -0.51
C LEU A 258 -10.59 -13.01 -0.02
N GLY A 259 -9.53 -13.06 0.79
CA GLY A 259 -8.80 -11.88 1.24
C GLY A 259 -8.12 -11.14 0.09
N ILE A 260 -7.48 -11.87 -0.83
CA ILE A 260 -6.86 -11.31 -2.04
C ILE A 260 -7.94 -10.61 -2.88
N LEU A 261 -9.03 -11.30 -3.22
CA LEU A 261 -10.08 -10.74 -4.07
C LEU A 261 -10.75 -9.53 -3.43
N ALA A 262 -10.99 -9.54 -2.12
CA ALA A 262 -11.56 -8.40 -1.42
C ALA A 262 -10.66 -7.16 -1.48
N GLY A 263 -9.34 -7.35 -1.36
CA GLY A 263 -8.36 -6.26 -1.44
C GLY A 263 -8.18 -5.68 -2.84
N ILE A 264 -8.34 -6.49 -3.91
CA ILE A 264 -8.19 -6.04 -5.29
C ILE A 264 -9.08 -4.83 -5.60
N ALA A 265 -10.30 -4.75 -5.06
CA ALA A 265 -11.23 -3.66 -5.33
C ALA A 265 -10.64 -2.28 -5.01
N GLN A 266 -10.09 -2.12 -3.81
CA GLN A 266 -9.46 -0.88 -3.35
C GLN A 266 -8.21 -0.55 -4.19
N PHE A 267 -7.38 -1.56 -4.48
CA PHE A 267 -6.14 -1.35 -5.24
C PHE A 267 -6.38 -1.10 -6.72
N THR A 268 -7.40 -1.70 -7.33
CA THR A 268 -7.82 -1.38 -8.70
C THR A 268 -8.31 0.06 -8.81
N MET A 269 -9.12 0.52 -7.83
CA MET A 269 -9.54 1.92 -7.77
C MET A 269 -8.32 2.85 -7.68
N ALA A 270 -7.33 2.53 -6.82
CA ALA A 270 -6.09 3.27 -6.73
C ALA A 270 -5.36 3.35 -8.08
N GLY A 271 -5.12 2.22 -8.73
CA GLY A 271 -4.43 2.15 -10.01
C GLY A 271 -5.13 2.95 -11.11
N MET A 272 -6.45 2.87 -11.17
CA MET A 272 -7.25 3.59 -12.17
C MET A 272 -7.22 5.09 -11.95
N VAL A 273 -7.59 5.59 -10.76
CA VAL A 273 -7.80 7.04 -10.58
C VAL A 273 -6.53 7.82 -10.27
N THR A 274 -5.51 7.20 -9.68
CA THR A 274 -4.30 7.91 -9.27
C THR A 274 -3.08 7.68 -10.19
N VAL A 275 -3.15 6.71 -11.09
CA VAL A 275 -2.07 6.39 -12.03
C VAL A 275 -2.55 6.51 -13.47
N TRP A 276 -3.43 5.61 -13.94
CA TRP A 276 -3.90 5.62 -15.33
C TRP A 276 -4.61 6.94 -15.68
N ALA A 277 -5.57 7.39 -14.87
CA ALA A 277 -6.35 8.59 -15.16
C ALA A 277 -5.50 9.88 -15.18
N VAL A 278 -4.38 9.94 -14.46
CA VAL A 278 -3.40 11.06 -14.57
C VAL A 278 -2.84 11.13 -15.98
N SER A 279 -2.35 9.99 -16.49
CA SER A 279 -1.77 9.89 -17.84
C SER A 279 -2.81 10.21 -18.90
N GLU A 280 -4.01 9.67 -18.75
CA GLU A 280 -5.11 9.86 -19.72
C GLU A 280 -5.60 11.32 -19.76
N ALA A 281 -5.80 11.96 -18.61
CA ALA A 281 -6.22 13.36 -18.57
C ALA A 281 -5.20 14.30 -19.21
N VAL A 282 -3.90 14.06 -18.97
CA VAL A 282 -2.81 14.83 -19.59
C VAL A 282 -2.71 14.56 -21.09
N ALA A 283 -2.90 13.31 -21.52
CA ALA A 283 -2.91 12.94 -22.95
C ALA A 283 -4.07 13.60 -23.70
N ASN A 284 -5.21 13.78 -23.03
CA ASN A 284 -6.40 14.44 -23.58
C ASN A 284 -6.34 15.99 -23.46
N GLY A 285 -5.22 16.58 -23.01
CA GLY A 285 -4.97 18.02 -23.05
C GLY A 285 -5.08 18.75 -21.70
N ALA A 286 -5.35 18.07 -20.59
CA ALA A 286 -5.38 18.72 -19.27
C ALA A 286 -3.96 19.20 -18.87
N ASP A 287 -3.90 20.39 -18.22
CA ASP A 287 -2.64 20.88 -17.67
C ASP A 287 -2.06 19.91 -16.63
N LYS A 288 -0.80 19.48 -16.85
CA LYS A 288 -0.10 18.49 -16.03
C LYS A 288 0.02 18.91 -14.56
N THR A 289 0.37 20.17 -14.31
CA THR A 289 0.52 20.71 -12.95
C THR A 289 -0.83 20.74 -12.23
N GLY A 290 -1.88 21.20 -12.91
CA GLY A 290 -3.25 21.21 -12.39
C GLY A 290 -3.75 19.80 -12.05
N VAL A 291 -3.50 18.81 -12.90
CA VAL A 291 -3.84 17.40 -12.67
C VAL A 291 -3.12 16.85 -11.41
N LEU A 292 -1.83 17.13 -11.27
CA LEU A 292 -1.06 16.68 -10.10
C LEU A 292 -1.52 17.37 -8.80
N ASN A 293 -1.82 18.66 -8.85
CA ASN A 293 -2.36 19.39 -7.70
C ASN A 293 -3.74 18.85 -7.29
N ALA A 294 -4.61 18.57 -8.25
CA ALA A 294 -5.91 17.95 -7.99
C ALA A 294 -5.76 16.55 -7.35
N LYS A 295 -4.81 15.75 -7.84
CA LYS A 295 -4.48 14.43 -7.25
C LYS A 295 -3.98 14.57 -5.81
N ALA A 296 -3.11 15.53 -5.52
CA ALA A 296 -2.61 15.77 -4.17
C ALA A 296 -3.74 16.19 -3.22
N LEU A 297 -4.63 17.07 -3.66
CA LEU A 297 -5.80 17.50 -2.88
C LEU A 297 -6.76 16.34 -2.61
N ALA A 298 -6.97 15.45 -3.60
CA ALA A 298 -7.85 14.30 -3.46
C ALA A 298 -7.36 13.30 -2.41
N ALA A 299 -6.06 13.27 -2.09
CA ALA A 299 -5.53 12.46 -0.99
C ALA A 299 -6.15 12.85 0.38
N ALA A 300 -6.57 14.10 0.56
CA ALA A 300 -7.31 14.53 1.75
C ALA A 300 -8.70 13.86 1.79
N ALA A 301 -9.39 13.75 0.66
CA ALA A 301 -10.68 13.04 0.58
C ALA A 301 -10.51 11.55 0.92
N MET A 302 -9.44 10.92 0.44
CA MET A 302 -9.09 9.54 0.81
C MET A 302 -8.87 9.40 2.32
N LEU A 303 -8.09 10.30 2.94
CA LEU A 303 -7.81 10.27 4.37
C LEU A 303 -9.10 10.39 5.19
N VAL A 304 -9.95 11.39 4.88
CA VAL A 304 -11.22 11.60 5.56
C VAL A 304 -12.14 10.39 5.41
N ALA A 305 -12.28 9.85 4.21
CA ALA A 305 -13.10 8.67 3.96
C ALA A 305 -12.57 7.44 4.70
N THR A 306 -11.25 7.24 4.78
CA THR A 306 -10.61 6.17 5.54
C THR A 306 -10.93 6.28 7.04
N ILE A 307 -10.86 7.49 7.63
CA ILE A 307 -11.18 7.72 9.04
C ILE A 307 -12.65 7.42 9.31
N ILE A 308 -13.54 7.89 8.44
CA ILE A 308 -14.99 7.66 8.58
C ILE A 308 -15.31 6.16 8.50
N SER A 309 -14.83 5.49 7.44
CA SER A 309 -15.13 4.07 7.21
C SER A 309 -14.51 3.16 8.28
N ALA A 310 -13.32 3.49 8.80
CA ALA A 310 -12.70 2.77 9.90
C ALA A 310 -13.51 2.83 11.20
N ARG A 311 -14.16 3.98 11.49
CA ARG A 311 -15.09 4.09 12.62
C ARG A 311 -16.41 3.37 12.37
N LEU A 312 -16.95 3.50 11.15
CA LEU A 312 -18.20 2.84 10.77
C LEU A 312 -18.06 1.32 10.77
N CYS A 313 -16.90 0.78 10.36
CA CYS A 313 -16.69 -0.67 10.33
C CYS A 313 -16.65 -1.29 11.74
N ASP A 314 -16.22 -0.55 12.76
CA ASP A 314 -16.30 -1.02 14.14
C ASP A 314 -17.77 -1.07 14.66
N ARG A 315 -18.64 -0.20 14.12
CA ARG A 315 -20.07 -0.15 14.49
C ARG A 315 -20.96 -1.10 13.68
N PHE A 316 -20.78 -1.15 12.36
CA PHE A 316 -21.70 -1.84 11.43
C PHE A 316 -21.15 -3.16 10.87
N GLY A 317 -19.88 -3.48 11.14
CA GLY A 317 -19.15 -4.65 10.61
C GLY A 317 -18.30 -4.32 9.40
N ARG A 318 -17.22 -5.11 9.24
CA ARG A 318 -16.21 -4.88 8.19
C ARG A 318 -16.77 -5.16 6.81
N LYS A 319 -17.49 -6.26 6.68
CA LYS A 319 -18.07 -6.76 5.42
C LYS A 319 -19.06 -5.77 4.79
N ARG A 320 -19.97 -5.20 5.60
CA ARG A 320 -20.99 -4.27 5.10
C ARG A 320 -20.38 -2.98 4.57
N ILE A 321 -19.42 -2.42 5.29
CA ILE A 321 -18.77 -1.16 4.89
C ILE A 321 -17.91 -1.37 3.64
N LEU A 322 -17.16 -2.47 3.57
CA LEU A 322 -16.36 -2.80 2.39
C LEU A 322 -17.24 -3.01 1.15
N LEU A 323 -18.34 -3.75 1.29
CA LEU A 323 -19.29 -3.98 0.20
C LEU A 323 -19.93 -2.68 -0.30
N ALA A 324 -20.35 -1.80 0.61
CA ALA A 324 -20.88 -0.48 0.25
C ALA A 324 -19.88 0.33 -0.56
N GLY A 325 -18.60 0.31 -0.18
CA GLY A 325 -17.52 0.95 -0.93
C GLY A 325 -17.33 0.35 -2.33
N ILE A 326 -17.37 -0.98 -2.47
CA ILE A 326 -17.25 -1.65 -3.77
C ILE A 326 -18.44 -1.30 -4.69
N LEU A 327 -19.66 -1.31 -4.18
CA LEU A 327 -20.85 -0.94 -4.95
C LEU A 327 -20.81 0.54 -5.39
N ALA A 328 -20.38 1.45 -4.51
CA ALA A 328 -20.13 2.83 -4.87
C ALA A 328 -19.05 2.95 -5.96
N GLY A 329 -17.99 2.12 -5.87
CA GLY A 329 -16.95 2.00 -6.88
C GLY A 329 -17.54 1.61 -8.23
N MET A 330 -18.35 0.55 -8.30
CA MET A 330 -19.00 0.11 -9.54
C MET A 330 -19.86 1.22 -10.16
N ALA A 331 -20.68 1.90 -9.35
CA ALA A 331 -21.53 2.99 -9.82
C ALA A 331 -20.74 4.21 -10.34
N SER A 332 -19.51 4.40 -9.83
CA SER A 332 -18.65 5.54 -10.20
C SER A 332 -17.81 5.31 -11.48
N VAL A 333 -17.73 4.09 -12.01
CA VAL A 333 -16.86 3.78 -13.16
C VAL A 333 -17.17 4.64 -14.36
N VAL A 334 -18.43 4.66 -14.80
CA VAL A 334 -18.84 5.43 -15.99
C VAL A 334 -18.65 6.94 -15.78
N PRO A 335 -19.12 7.55 -14.68
CA PRO A 335 -18.83 8.95 -14.38
C PRO A 335 -17.33 9.30 -14.39
N ILE A 336 -16.49 8.47 -13.75
CA ILE A 336 -15.04 8.71 -13.69
C ILE A 336 -14.41 8.68 -15.08
N LEU A 337 -14.72 7.66 -15.89
CA LEU A 337 -14.18 7.56 -17.26
C LEU A 337 -14.61 8.73 -18.13
N HIS A 338 -15.88 9.15 -18.03
CA HIS A 338 -16.39 10.32 -18.77
C HIS A 338 -15.65 11.61 -18.35
N LEU A 339 -15.53 11.87 -17.05
CA LEU A 339 -14.87 13.06 -16.52
C LEU A 339 -13.39 13.14 -16.88
N VAL A 340 -12.68 12.01 -16.84
CA VAL A 340 -11.27 11.94 -17.26
C VAL A 340 -11.13 12.20 -18.76
N GLY A 341 -12.06 11.67 -19.57
CA GLY A 341 -12.09 11.87 -21.02
C GLY A 341 -12.35 13.31 -21.47
N THR A 342 -12.83 14.19 -20.57
CA THR A 342 -13.02 15.64 -20.91
C THR A 342 -11.71 16.39 -21.18
N GLY A 343 -10.55 15.84 -20.78
CA GLY A 343 -9.25 16.49 -20.94
C GLY A 343 -9.11 17.81 -20.20
N THR A 344 -9.90 18.01 -19.13
CA THR A 344 -9.85 19.23 -18.30
C THR A 344 -9.38 18.94 -16.88
N VAL A 345 -8.68 19.91 -16.26
CA VAL A 345 -8.26 19.80 -14.86
C VAL A 345 -9.47 19.62 -13.94
N ALA A 346 -10.58 20.33 -14.19
CA ALA A 346 -11.79 20.24 -13.39
C ALA A 346 -12.46 18.86 -13.48
N GLY A 347 -12.52 18.28 -14.70
CA GLY A 347 -13.03 16.93 -14.92
C GLY A 347 -12.20 15.90 -14.17
N TYR A 348 -10.86 15.95 -14.32
CA TYR A 348 -9.97 15.07 -13.58
C TYR A 348 -10.09 15.28 -12.06
N ALA A 349 -10.13 16.51 -11.58
CA ALA A 349 -10.25 16.82 -10.15
C ALA A 349 -11.50 16.18 -9.55
N THR A 350 -12.65 16.32 -10.22
CA THR A 350 -13.90 15.71 -9.78
C THR A 350 -13.80 14.17 -9.77
N ALA A 351 -13.24 13.59 -10.83
CA ALA A 351 -13.04 12.14 -10.96
C ALA A 351 -12.12 11.58 -9.85
N VAL A 352 -10.97 12.23 -9.61
CA VAL A 352 -9.98 11.75 -8.64
C VAL A 352 -10.45 11.95 -7.19
N ILE A 353 -11.15 13.05 -6.88
CA ILE A 353 -11.72 13.27 -5.54
C ILE A 353 -12.77 12.20 -5.23
N LEU A 354 -13.70 11.96 -6.17
CA LEU A 354 -14.71 10.90 -6.06
C LEU A 354 -14.05 9.53 -5.90
N GLY A 355 -13.13 9.19 -6.79
CA GLY A 355 -12.46 7.89 -6.79
C GLY A 355 -11.61 7.66 -5.53
N GLN A 356 -10.87 8.66 -5.06
CA GLN A 356 -10.08 8.55 -3.82
C GLN A 356 -10.95 8.52 -2.55
N ALA A 357 -12.09 9.20 -2.52
CA ALA A 357 -13.06 9.07 -1.43
C ALA A 357 -13.62 7.64 -1.35
N ILE A 358 -14.01 7.05 -2.47
CA ILE A 358 -14.48 5.66 -2.54
C ILE A 358 -13.35 4.68 -2.17
N GLN A 359 -12.14 4.91 -2.68
CA GLN A 359 -10.95 4.13 -2.34
C GLN A 359 -10.69 4.15 -0.83
N GLY A 360 -10.68 5.33 -0.21
CA GLY A 360 -10.49 5.50 1.23
C GLY A 360 -11.58 4.80 2.04
N PHE A 361 -12.83 4.85 1.55
CA PHE A 361 -13.94 4.18 2.19
C PHE A 361 -13.80 2.65 2.20
N MET A 362 -13.22 2.05 1.17
CA MET A 362 -12.85 0.62 1.15
C MET A 362 -11.60 0.34 1.99
N PHE A 363 -10.65 1.30 2.07
CA PHE A 363 -9.36 1.10 2.69
C PHE A 363 -9.42 1.02 4.22
N GLY A 364 -10.35 1.76 4.85
CA GLY A 364 -10.51 1.77 6.32
C GLY A 364 -10.76 0.39 6.92
N PRO A 365 -11.76 -0.38 6.48
CA PRO A 365 -12.07 -1.70 7.01
C PRO A 365 -11.12 -2.81 6.55
N LEU A 366 -10.40 -2.63 5.44
CA LEU A 366 -9.70 -3.71 4.72
C LEU A 366 -8.66 -4.44 5.58
N ALA A 367 -7.86 -3.69 6.35
CA ALA A 367 -6.80 -4.27 7.17
C ALA A 367 -7.35 -5.23 8.24
N ALA A 368 -8.36 -4.76 8.99
CA ALA A 368 -9.04 -5.58 9.99
C ALA A 368 -9.79 -6.76 9.34
N PHE A 369 -10.49 -6.51 8.23
CA PHE A 369 -11.22 -7.53 7.49
C PHE A 369 -10.32 -8.70 7.08
N ILE A 370 -9.15 -8.42 6.49
CA ILE A 370 -8.20 -9.45 6.06
C ILE A 370 -7.59 -10.15 7.30
N ALA A 371 -7.14 -9.41 8.31
CA ALA A 371 -6.47 -9.99 9.48
C ALA A 371 -7.40 -10.91 10.29
N GLU A 372 -8.69 -10.54 10.45
CA GLU A 372 -9.70 -11.31 11.19
C GLU A 372 -10.12 -12.60 10.46
N MET A 373 -9.75 -12.80 9.19
CA MET A 373 -10.00 -14.05 8.46
C MET A 373 -9.06 -15.19 8.85
N PHE A 374 -7.89 -14.89 9.44
CA PHE A 374 -6.87 -15.88 9.73
C PHE A 374 -6.75 -16.17 11.23
N PRO A 375 -6.48 -17.46 11.61
CA PRO A 375 -6.13 -17.82 12.98
C PRO A 375 -4.90 -17.05 13.45
N THR A 376 -4.82 -16.79 14.77
CA THR A 376 -3.73 -15.99 15.38
C THR A 376 -2.34 -16.48 14.98
N ARG A 377 -2.16 -17.80 14.90
CA ARG A 377 -0.90 -18.46 14.57
C ARG A 377 -0.35 -18.12 13.18
N VAL A 378 -1.21 -17.93 12.19
CA VAL A 378 -0.84 -17.64 10.79
C VAL A 378 -1.35 -16.30 10.29
N ARG A 379 -1.93 -15.48 11.18
CA ARG A 379 -2.58 -14.20 10.86
C ARG A 379 -1.62 -13.23 10.20
N TYR A 380 -0.41 -13.10 10.74
CA TYR A 380 0.60 -12.22 10.15
C TYR A 380 0.92 -12.62 8.71
N THR A 381 1.32 -13.87 8.52
CA THR A 381 1.69 -14.40 7.19
C THR A 381 0.52 -14.34 6.21
N GLY A 382 -0.67 -14.80 6.63
CA GLY A 382 -1.85 -14.84 5.79
C GLY A 382 -2.33 -13.44 5.36
N SER A 383 -2.40 -12.50 6.30
CA SER A 383 -2.82 -11.13 5.98
C SER A 383 -1.80 -10.38 5.12
N SER A 384 -0.50 -10.57 5.37
CA SER A 384 0.56 -9.96 4.56
C SER A 384 0.53 -10.48 3.13
N ILE A 385 0.44 -11.79 2.92
CA ILE A 385 0.37 -12.38 1.57
C ILE A 385 -0.90 -11.90 0.86
N ALA A 386 -2.05 -11.92 1.53
CA ALA A 386 -3.31 -11.46 0.94
C ALA A 386 -3.24 -10.00 0.51
N TYR A 387 -2.73 -9.13 1.35
CA TYR A 387 -2.58 -7.70 1.06
C TYR A 387 -1.59 -7.43 -0.08
N GLN A 388 -0.41 -8.05 -0.06
CA GLN A 388 0.59 -7.85 -1.10
C GLN A 388 0.13 -8.40 -2.46
N ALA A 389 -0.51 -9.58 -2.48
CA ALA A 389 -1.09 -10.12 -3.70
C ALA A 389 -2.21 -9.22 -4.24
N SER A 390 -3.10 -8.71 -3.37
CA SER A 390 -4.15 -7.76 -3.76
C SER A 390 -3.55 -6.49 -4.37
N SER A 391 -2.51 -5.93 -3.75
CA SER A 391 -1.87 -4.70 -4.24
C SER A 391 -1.16 -4.93 -5.57
N THR A 392 -0.54 -6.09 -5.75
CA THR A 392 0.10 -6.48 -7.01
C THR A 392 -0.92 -6.57 -8.13
N LEU A 393 -1.99 -7.32 -7.92
CA LEU A 393 -3.02 -7.54 -8.94
C LEU A 393 -3.84 -6.27 -9.21
N GLY A 394 -4.19 -5.53 -8.17
CA GLY A 394 -4.99 -4.31 -8.27
C GLY A 394 -4.16 -3.10 -8.71
N ALA A 395 -3.26 -2.58 -7.89
CA ALA A 395 -2.53 -1.35 -8.20
C ALA A 395 -1.37 -1.54 -9.16
N GLY A 396 -0.75 -2.74 -9.15
CA GLY A 396 0.41 -3.03 -10.01
C GLY A 396 0.03 -3.19 -11.48
N PHE A 397 -0.88 -4.11 -11.77
CA PHE A 397 -1.22 -4.46 -13.15
C PHE A 397 -2.32 -3.60 -13.77
N THR A 398 -3.25 -3.05 -12.98
CA THR A 398 -4.41 -2.31 -13.51
C THR A 398 -4.02 -1.14 -14.42
N PRO A 399 -3.07 -0.24 -14.08
CA PRO A 399 -2.71 0.86 -14.97
C PRO A 399 -2.11 0.37 -16.30
N MET A 400 -1.31 -0.69 -16.26
CA MET A 400 -0.71 -1.30 -17.45
C MET A 400 -1.79 -1.92 -18.34
N ILE A 401 -2.71 -2.70 -17.77
CA ILE A 401 -3.83 -3.31 -18.50
C ILE A 401 -4.72 -2.22 -19.11
N ALA A 402 -5.05 -1.17 -18.33
CA ALA A 402 -5.84 -0.05 -18.81
C ALA A 402 -5.17 0.65 -20.02
N ALA A 403 -3.87 0.95 -19.92
CA ALA A 403 -3.11 1.55 -21.00
C ALA A 403 -3.06 0.63 -22.24
N GLY A 404 -2.90 -0.69 -22.04
CA GLY A 404 -2.92 -1.67 -23.14
C GLY A 404 -4.27 -1.73 -23.84
N ILE A 405 -5.39 -1.73 -23.09
CA ILE A 405 -6.74 -1.68 -23.65
C ILE A 405 -6.93 -0.39 -24.46
N MET A 406 -6.55 0.76 -23.90
CA MET A 406 -6.67 2.06 -24.58
C MET A 406 -5.80 2.17 -25.85
N ALA A 407 -4.62 1.53 -25.85
CA ALA A 407 -3.75 1.48 -27.03
C ALA A 407 -4.29 0.56 -28.14
N ALA A 408 -5.07 -0.46 -27.78
CA ALA A 408 -5.59 -1.48 -28.73
C ALA A 408 -7.04 -1.22 -29.17
N THR A 409 -7.80 -0.35 -28.48
CA THR A 409 -9.22 -0.11 -28.73
C THR A 409 -9.53 1.38 -28.87
N THR A 410 -10.66 1.69 -29.49
CA THR A 410 -11.21 3.05 -29.53
C THR A 410 -12.26 3.20 -28.44
N GLY A 411 -12.08 4.21 -27.56
CA GLY A 411 -13.02 4.54 -26.49
C GLY A 411 -12.88 3.70 -25.21
N THR A 412 -13.56 4.16 -24.17
CA THR A 412 -13.41 3.64 -22.79
C THR A 412 -14.38 2.52 -22.42
N THR A 413 -15.24 2.07 -23.35
CA THR A 413 -16.31 1.10 -23.04
C THR A 413 -15.77 -0.26 -22.56
N VAL A 414 -14.78 -0.80 -23.30
CA VAL A 414 -14.15 -2.09 -22.94
C VAL A 414 -13.45 -1.98 -21.56
N LEU A 415 -12.74 -0.90 -21.35
CA LEU A 415 -12.08 -0.61 -20.06
C LEU A 415 -13.10 -0.51 -18.92
N GLY A 416 -14.22 0.19 -19.14
CA GLY A 416 -15.29 0.34 -18.14
C GLY A 416 -15.96 -0.98 -17.79
N MET A 417 -16.31 -1.80 -18.78
CA MET A 417 -16.89 -3.13 -18.55
C MET A 417 -15.91 -4.03 -17.77
N GLY A 418 -14.63 -4.04 -18.16
CA GLY A 418 -13.59 -4.80 -17.45
C GLY A 418 -13.45 -4.38 -15.99
N TRP A 419 -13.44 -3.06 -15.74
CA TRP A 419 -13.32 -2.52 -14.37
C TRP A 419 -14.54 -2.88 -13.50
N ILE A 420 -15.78 -2.73 -14.03
CA ILE A 420 -17.00 -3.17 -13.34
C ILE A 420 -16.95 -4.68 -13.07
N GLY A 421 -16.50 -5.48 -14.03
CA GLY A 421 -16.38 -6.94 -13.88
C GLY A 421 -15.43 -7.33 -12.74
N VAL A 422 -14.27 -6.69 -12.63
CA VAL A 422 -13.33 -6.90 -11.52
C VAL A 422 -13.97 -6.54 -10.18
N LEU A 423 -14.62 -5.38 -10.08
CA LEU A 423 -15.31 -4.97 -8.85
C LEU A 423 -16.46 -5.91 -8.47
N ALA A 424 -17.19 -6.44 -9.45
CA ALA A 424 -18.25 -7.43 -9.21
C ALA A 424 -17.70 -8.74 -8.61
N ILE A 425 -16.59 -9.25 -9.14
CA ILE A 425 -15.89 -10.42 -8.57
C ILE A 425 -15.44 -10.13 -7.13
N CYS A 426 -14.92 -8.94 -6.84
CA CYS A 426 -14.53 -8.53 -5.49
C CYS A 426 -15.77 -8.47 -4.55
N ALA A 427 -16.90 -7.94 -5.02
CA ALA A 427 -18.14 -7.90 -4.24
C ALA A 427 -18.62 -9.31 -3.86
N ILE A 428 -18.60 -10.25 -4.82
CA ILE A 428 -18.94 -11.66 -4.58
C ILE A 428 -17.98 -12.26 -3.53
N ALA A 429 -16.67 -12.02 -3.65
CA ALA A 429 -15.70 -12.52 -2.67
C ALA A 429 -15.98 -12.00 -1.26
N VAL A 430 -16.31 -10.70 -1.12
CA VAL A 430 -16.69 -10.11 0.19
C VAL A 430 -17.99 -10.72 0.70
N LEU A 431 -18.98 -11.00 -0.16
CA LEU A 431 -20.23 -11.67 0.23
C LEU A 431 -20.00 -13.10 0.74
N LEU A 432 -19.05 -13.84 0.16
CA LEU A 432 -18.70 -15.21 0.55
C LEU A 432 -17.77 -15.28 1.78
N ALA A 433 -17.13 -14.17 2.14
CA ALA A 433 -16.24 -14.10 3.30
C ALA A 433 -17.04 -14.03 4.61
N PRO A 434 -16.51 -14.59 5.71
CA PRO A 434 -17.12 -14.45 7.03
C PRO A 434 -16.96 -13.03 7.57
N GLU A 435 -17.91 -12.58 8.42
CA GLU A 435 -17.75 -11.35 9.22
C GLU A 435 -16.84 -11.63 10.42
N GLY A 436 -15.84 -10.77 10.66
CA GLY A 436 -14.85 -10.94 11.72
C GLY A 436 -15.10 -10.14 12.99
N ARG A 437 -16.04 -9.16 12.96
CA ARG A 437 -16.23 -8.14 14.00
C ARG A 437 -16.31 -8.67 15.44
N ASP A 438 -17.11 -9.70 15.63
CA ASP A 438 -17.45 -10.23 16.96
C ASP A 438 -16.63 -11.48 17.31
N ARG A 439 -15.60 -11.81 16.51
CA ARG A 439 -14.75 -12.97 16.78
C ARG A 439 -13.75 -12.67 17.88
N ASP A 440 -13.68 -13.57 18.84
CA ASP A 440 -12.58 -13.58 19.80
C ASP A 440 -11.29 -13.98 19.08
N LEU A 441 -10.32 -13.06 19.08
CA LEU A 441 -9.05 -13.26 18.39
C LEU A 441 -8.18 -14.33 19.07
N THR A 442 -8.49 -14.70 20.32
CA THR A 442 -7.78 -15.73 21.09
C THR A 442 -8.33 -17.12 20.86
N SER A 443 -9.60 -17.25 20.42
CA SER A 443 -10.32 -18.52 20.27
C SER A 443 -10.23 -19.14 18.88
N ILE A 444 -9.53 -18.51 17.92
CA ILE A 444 -9.37 -19.05 16.57
C ILE A 444 -8.16 -20.00 16.58
N SER A 445 -8.43 -21.24 16.93
CA SER A 445 -7.48 -22.38 16.81
C SER A 445 -7.51 -22.97 15.40
#